data_ce826ff2947fd85fcaad224e53d5a6b9
#
_entry.id   ce826ff2947fd85fcaad224e53d5a6b9
#
_cell.length_a   1.000
_cell.length_b   1.000
_cell.length_c   1.000
_cell.angle_alpha   90.00
_cell.angle_beta   90.00
_cell.angle_gamma   90.00
#
_symmetry.space_group_name_H-M   'P 1'
#
loop_
_entity.id
_entity.type
_entity.pdbx_description
1 polymer ?
#
loop_
_entity_poly.entity_id
_entity_poly.type
_entity_poly.pdbx_seq_one_letter_code
_entity_poly.pdbx_strand_id
1 'polypeptide(L)'
;MLDSGQLDAAIVTRLPESDEGYLLQTSKGVWVSASGSNLSDADPLPIALFQKDCKFHIAALDGLMKQDRHYQLFACSSSAAALNAIVAKDLAISAMAECSVSAPLNIIDSEILPPLPVVAVVLVISAKAYSPINAELAKHIARAYQGYLE
;
A
#
# COMPACT_ATOMS: atom_id res chain seq x y z
N MET A 1 11.81 9.39 10.94
CA MET A 1 11.03 10.10 11.96
C MET A 1 11.02 9.42 13.31
N LEU A 2 10.82 8.10 13.39
CA LEU A 2 10.94 7.37 14.67
C LEU A 2 12.34 7.47 15.26
N ASP A 3 13.37 7.32 14.43
CA ASP A 3 14.77 7.37 14.86
C ASP A 3 15.22 8.74 15.31
N SER A 4 14.62 9.81 14.78
CA SER A 4 14.89 11.19 15.20
C SER A 4 14.12 11.60 16.43
N GLY A 5 13.23 10.74 16.92
CA GLY A 5 12.43 11.01 18.08
C GLY A 5 11.23 11.91 17.89
N GLN A 6 10.86 12.18 16.66
CA GLN A 6 9.69 13.01 16.34
C GLN A 6 8.36 12.26 16.49
N LEU A 7 8.40 10.92 16.42
CA LEU A 7 7.23 10.08 16.57
C LEU A 7 7.48 9.02 17.64
N ASP A 8 6.44 8.67 18.39
CA ASP A 8 6.49 7.57 19.36
C ASP A 8 6.17 6.24 18.72
N ALA A 9 5.35 6.24 17.68
CA ALA A 9 4.97 5.04 16.92
C ALA A 9 4.59 5.42 15.49
N ALA A 10 4.67 4.44 14.59
CA ALA A 10 4.24 4.58 13.22
C ALA A 10 3.61 3.29 12.73
N ILE A 11 2.61 3.40 11.85
CA ILE A 11 2.05 2.25 11.13
C ILE A 11 2.72 2.22 9.77
N VAL A 12 3.41 1.12 9.48
CA VAL A 12 4.18 0.95 8.24
C VAL A 12 3.88 -0.40 7.61
N THR A 13 4.23 -0.54 6.34
CA THR A 13 4.15 -1.82 5.64
C THR A 13 5.54 -2.45 5.54
N ARG A 14 5.58 -3.77 5.62
CA ARG A 14 6.79 -4.56 5.43
C ARG A 14 6.47 -5.86 4.69
N LEU A 15 7.50 -6.56 4.23
CA LEU A 15 7.32 -7.89 3.68
C LEU A 15 6.96 -8.87 4.82
N PRO A 16 6.10 -9.88 4.54
CA PRO A 16 5.63 -10.79 5.60
C PRO A 16 6.76 -11.55 6.32
N GLU A 17 7.87 -11.80 5.66
CA GLU A 17 9.02 -12.50 6.22
C GLU A 17 9.89 -11.66 7.15
N SER A 18 9.66 -10.36 7.23
CA SER A 18 10.36 -9.47 8.18
C SER A 18 9.73 -9.57 9.56
N ASP A 19 10.56 -9.59 10.60
CA ASP A 19 10.10 -9.66 12.01
C ASP A 19 9.94 -8.28 12.66
N GLU A 20 10.13 -7.23 11.89
CA GLU A 20 10.06 -5.86 12.40
C GLU A 20 8.64 -5.48 12.78
N GLY A 21 8.47 -4.88 13.97
CA GLY A 21 7.22 -4.31 14.44
C GLY A 21 6.20 -5.32 14.96
N TYR A 22 5.02 -4.83 15.32
CA TYR A 22 3.91 -5.62 15.82
C TYR A 22 2.85 -5.74 14.74
N LEU A 23 2.53 -6.97 14.34
CA LEU A 23 1.60 -7.24 13.25
C LEU A 23 0.19 -6.73 13.56
N LEU A 24 -0.33 -5.87 12.70
CA LEU A 24 -1.73 -5.43 12.73
C LEU A 24 -2.59 -6.28 11.80
N GLN A 25 -2.17 -6.40 10.54
CA GLN A 25 -2.85 -7.24 9.55
C GLN A 25 -1.91 -7.56 8.40
N THR A 26 -2.28 -8.55 7.60
CA THR A 26 -1.69 -8.76 6.28
C THR A 26 -2.68 -8.29 5.22
N SER A 27 -2.18 -7.81 4.10
CA SER A 27 -3.02 -7.36 2.99
C SER A 27 -2.35 -7.69 1.68
N LYS A 28 -3.12 -8.21 0.74
CA LYS A 28 -2.59 -8.44 -0.62
C LYS A 28 -2.55 -7.13 -1.39
N GLY A 29 -1.62 -7.03 -2.33
CA GLY A 29 -1.59 -5.94 -3.29
C GLY A 29 -2.64 -6.17 -4.37
N VAL A 30 -3.31 -5.10 -4.75
CA VAL A 30 -4.33 -5.12 -5.80
C VAL A 30 -4.17 -3.93 -6.73
N TRP A 31 -4.58 -4.10 -7.98
CA TRP A 31 -4.74 -3.00 -8.91
C TRP A 31 -6.15 -2.45 -8.78
N VAL A 32 -6.26 -1.12 -8.84
CA VAL A 32 -7.56 -0.45 -8.69
C VAL A 32 -7.81 0.53 -9.83
N SER A 33 -9.08 0.69 -10.16
CA SER A 33 -9.55 1.60 -11.20
C SER A 33 -10.86 2.26 -10.79
N ALA A 34 -11.27 3.27 -11.54
CA ALA A 34 -12.61 3.81 -11.41
C ALA A 34 -13.66 2.78 -11.88
N SER A 35 -14.87 2.92 -11.38
CA SER A 35 -15.99 2.07 -11.80
C SER A 35 -16.23 2.25 -13.31
N GLY A 36 -16.28 1.12 -14.03
CA GLY A 36 -16.49 1.13 -15.48
C GLY A 36 -15.29 1.59 -16.30
N SER A 37 -14.10 1.68 -15.70
CA SER A 37 -12.88 2.08 -16.39
C SER A 37 -12.40 1.04 -17.39
N ASN A 38 -11.86 1.48 -18.52
CA ASN A 38 -11.20 0.65 -19.52
C ASN A 38 -9.69 0.88 -19.56
N LEU A 39 -9.13 1.61 -18.59
CA LEU A 39 -7.72 1.98 -18.59
C LEU A 39 -6.78 0.78 -18.48
N SER A 40 -7.22 -0.32 -17.88
CA SER A 40 -6.42 -1.54 -17.79
C SER A 40 -6.02 -2.12 -19.14
N ASP A 41 -6.77 -1.80 -20.20
CA ASP A 41 -6.49 -2.23 -21.57
C ASP A 41 -5.74 -1.16 -22.39
N ALA A 42 -5.47 0.01 -21.82
CA ALA A 42 -4.82 1.11 -22.53
C ALA A 42 -3.34 0.82 -22.79
N ASP A 43 -2.83 1.38 -23.90
CA ASP A 43 -1.41 1.32 -24.28
C ASP A 43 -0.97 2.70 -24.74
N PRO A 44 -0.05 3.38 -24.04
CA PRO A 44 0.59 2.96 -22.79
C PRO A 44 -0.39 2.97 -21.62
N LEU A 45 -0.14 2.09 -20.65
CA LEU A 45 -0.97 1.98 -19.45
C LEU A 45 -0.73 3.18 -18.53
N PRO A 46 -1.75 4.01 -18.24
CA PRO A 46 -1.56 5.14 -17.33
C PRO A 46 -1.63 4.65 -15.88
N ILE A 47 -0.57 4.88 -15.12
CA ILE A 47 -0.47 4.45 -13.73
C ILE A 47 -0.13 5.61 -12.81
N ALA A 48 -0.68 5.55 -11.60
CA ALA A 48 -0.33 6.45 -10.50
C ALA A 48 0.05 5.58 -9.31
N LEU A 49 1.22 5.81 -8.75
CA LEU A 49 1.79 4.94 -7.74
C LEU A 49 2.22 5.72 -6.51
N PHE A 50 2.38 5.01 -5.40
CA PHE A 50 3.07 5.54 -4.24
C PHE A 50 4.53 5.85 -4.60
N GLN A 51 5.28 6.42 -3.67
CA GLN A 51 6.67 6.81 -3.91
C GLN A 51 7.56 5.58 -4.15
N LYS A 52 8.76 5.84 -4.68
CA LYS A 52 9.67 4.81 -5.22
C LYS A 52 10.09 3.72 -4.23
N ASP A 53 10.07 4.02 -2.93
CA ASP A 53 10.40 3.07 -1.86
C ASP A 53 9.23 2.15 -1.48
N CYS A 54 8.05 2.42 -1.99
CA CYS A 54 6.88 1.57 -1.74
C CYS A 54 7.00 0.21 -2.43
N LYS A 55 6.67 -0.86 -1.70
CA LYS A 55 6.72 -2.23 -2.23
C LYS A 55 5.85 -2.41 -3.48
N PHE A 56 4.69 -1.76 -3.50
CA PHE A 56 3.78 -1.85 -4.65
C PHE A 56 4.29 -1.09 -5.86
N HIS A 57 4.96 0.05 -5.65
CA HIS A 57 5.61 0.79 -6.73
C HIS A 57 6.67 -0.09 -7.42
N ILE A 58 7.53 -0.68 -6.63
CA ILE A 58 8.62 -1.54 -7.12
C ILE A 58 8.04 -2.75 -7.86
N ALA A 59 7.08 -3.44 -7.25
CA ALA A 59 6.47 -4.64 -7.83
C ALA A 59 5.68 -4.33 -9.10
N ALA A 60 4.97 -3.19 -9.14
CA ALA A 60 4.19 -2.79 -10.30
C ALA A 60 5.10 -2.55 -11.51
N LEU A 61 6.16 -1.75 -11.34
CA LEU A 61 7.07 -1.45 -12.44
C LEU A 61 7.87 -2.68 -12.89
N ASP A 62 8.37 -3.46 -11.94
CA ASP A 62 9.10 -4.70 -12.25
C ASP A 62 8.20 -5.68 -13.01
N GLY A 63 6.97 -5.85 -12.58
CA GLY A 63 6.02 -6.74 -13.24
C GLY A 63 5.64 -6.28 -14.64
N LEU A 64 5.42 -4.98 -14.84
CA LEU A 64 5.11 -4.43 -16.17
C LEU A 64 6.30 -4.57 -17.11
N MET A 65 7.52 -4.37 -16.63
CA MET A 65 8.74 -4.58 -17.42
C MET A 65 8.89 -6.04 -17.84
N LYS A 66 8.64 -6.99 -16.94
CA LYS A 66 8.72 -8.42 -17.23
C LYS A 66 7.67 -8.87 -18.26
N GLN A 67 6.51 -8.20 -18.28
CA GLN A 67 5.47 -8.44 -19.27
C GLN A 67 5.70 -7.70 -20.58
N ASP A 68 6.78 -6.92 -20.69
CA ASP A 68 7.07 -6.05 -21.83
C ASP A 68 5.88 -5.12 -22.14
N ARG A 69 5.23 -4.63 -21.10
CA ARG A 69 4.05 -3.78 -21.23
C ARG A 69 4.42 -2.31 -21.12
N HIS A 70 4.01 -1.52 -22.09
CA HIS A 70 4.22 -0.08 -22.09
C HIS A 70 3.35 0.57 -21.02
N TYR A 71 3.94 1.47 -20.25
CA TYR A 71 3.23 2.22 -19.22
C TYR A 71 3.70 3.67 -19.23
N GLN A 72 2.83 4.53 -18.68
CA GLN A 72 3.16 5.93 -18.43
C GLN A 72 2.88 6.22 -16.95
N LEU A 73 3.92 6.60 -16.21
CA LEU A 73 3.77 7.00 -14.82
C LEU A 73 3.17 8.40 -14.77
N PHE A 74 1.86 8.46 -14.57
CA PHE A 74 1.08 9.70 -14.55
C PHE A 74 1.39 10.53 -13.31
N ALA A 75 1.52 9.89 -12.14
CA ALA A 75 1.76 10.56 -10.88
C ALA A 75 2.38 9.62 -9.85
N CYS A 76 3.15 10.20 -8.94
CA CYS A 76 3.63 9.55 -7.72
C CYS A 76 3.21 10.39 -6.53
N SER A 77 2.77 9.76 -5.45
CA SER A 77 2.38 10.47 -4.24
C SER A 77 2.59 9.59 -3.01
N SER A 78 2.86 10.20 -1.88
CA SER A 78 2.85 9.53 -0.58
C SER A 78 1.44 9.50 0.04
N SER A 79 0.47 10.18 -0.57
CA SER A 79 -0.90 10.28 -0.07
C SER A 79 -1.82 9.30 -0.77
N ALA A 80 -2.40 8.37 -0.02
CA ALA A 80 -3.43 7.47 -0.53
C ALA A 80 -4.65 8.22 -1.02
N ALA A 81 -5.04 9.31 -0.33
CA ALA A 81 -6.17 10.15 -0.73
C ALA A 81 -5.95 10.79 -2.10
N ALA A 82 -4.73 11.27 -2.37
CA ALA A 82 -4.39 11.85 -3.68
C ALA A 82 -4.46 10.80 -4.78
N LEU A 83 -3.91 9.61 -4.56
CA LEU A 83 -3.98 8.51 -5.54
C LEU A 83 -5.42 8.07 -5.79
N ASN A 84 -6.20 7.93 -4.73
CA ASN A 84 -7.61 7.57 -4.84
C ASN A 84 -8.40 8.60 -5.66
N ALA A 85 -8.11 9.89 -5.49
CA ALA A 85 -8.75 10.96 -6.28
C ALA A 85 -8.39 10.87 -7.77
N ILE A 86 -7.12 10.62 -8.08
CA ILE A 86 -6.66 10.44 -9.47
C ILE A 86 -7.35 9.25 -10.13
N VAL A 87 -7.42 8.13 -9.42
CA VAL A 87 -8.06 6.90 -9.93
C VAL A 87 -9.57 7.10 -10.08
N ALA A 88 -10.21 7.74 -9.11
CA ALA A 88 -11.66 8.02 -9.15
C ALA A 88 -12.06 8.91 -10.33
N LYS A 89 -11.15 9.77 -10.79
CA LYS A 89 -11.35 10.62 -11.98
C LYS A 89 -11.02 9.90 -13.28
N ASP A 90 -10.70 8.62 -13.22
CA ASP A 90 -10.36 7.79 -14.39
C ASP A 90 -9.17 8.33 -15.20
N LEU A 91 -8.19 8.90 -14.50
CA LEU A 91 -6.96 9.41 -15.11
C LEU A 91 -5.85 8.38 -15.17
N ALA A 92 -5.85 7.45 -14.23
CA ALA A 92 -4.87 6.37 -14.13
C ALA A 92 -5.42 5.24 -13.29
N ILE A 93 -4.76 4.06 -13.37
CA ILE A 93 -4.96 2.98 -12.41
C ILE A 93 -3.84 3.02 -11.39
N SER A 94 -4.02 2.36 -10.26
CA SER A 94 -3.02 2.34 -9.20
C SER A 94 -2.88 0.94 -8.61
N ALA A 95 -1.76 0.72 -7.93
CA ALA A 95 -1.47 -0.50 -7.18
C ALA A 95 -1.36 -0.14 -5.70
N MET A 96 -2.12 -0.83 -4.86
CA MET A 96 -2.15 -0.53 -3.42
C MET A 96 -2.55 -1.76 -2.62
N ALA A 97 -2.43 -1.67 -1.30
CA ALA A 97 -2.95 -2.71 -0.42
C ALA A 97 -4.48 -2.75 -0.49
N GLU A 98 -5.05 -3.96 -0.52
CA GLU A 98 -6.50 -4.15 -0.55
C GLU A 98 -7.19 -3.41 0.58
N CYS A 99 -6.58 -3.38 1.77
CA CYS A 99 -7.12 -2.67 2.93
C CYS A 99 -7.18 -1.14 2.76
N SER A 100 -6.49 -0.59 1.76
CA SER A 100 -6.50 0.84 1.45
C SER A 100 -7.52 1.22 0.38
N VAL A 101 -8.18 0.23 -0.21
CA VAL A 101 -9.17 0.48 -1.28
C VAL A 101 -10.47 0.95 -0.65
N SER A 102 -11.01 2.04 -1.16
CA SER A 102 -12.28 2.61 -0.71
C SER A 102 -13.19 2.92 -1.89
N ALA A 103 -14.50 2.94 -1.64
CA ALA A 103 -15.45 3.34 -2.67
C ALA A 103 -15.15 4.78 -3.14
N PRO A 104 -15.31 5.14 -4.42
CA PRO A 104 -15.95 4.34 -5.48
C PRO A 104 -14.98 3.49 -6.31
N LEU A 105 -13.79 3.19 -5.81
CA LEU A 105 -12.79 2.44 -6.55
C LEU A 105 -13.14 0.95 -6.62
N ASN A 106 -12.80 0.34 -7.74
CA ASN A 106 -12.96 -1.10 -7.96
C ASN A 106 -11.61 -1.79 -8.03
N ILE A 107 -11.54 -2.99 -7.47
CA ILE A 107 -10.38 -3.86 -7.63
C ILE A 107 -10.44 -4.47 -9.03
N ILE A 108 -9.34 -4.39 -9.77
CA ILE A 108 -9.22 -5.00 -11.08
C ILE A 108 -8.85 -6.47 -10.90
N ASP A 109 -9.77 -7.35 -11.27
CA ASP A 109 -9.54 -8.78 -11.29
C ASP A 109 -9.14 -9.18 -12.72
N SER A 110 -7.86 -8.95 -13.04
CA SER A 110 -7.36 -9.18 -14.39
C SER A 110 -6.02 -9.88 -14.36
N GLU A 111 -5.90 -10.95 -15.14
CA GLU A 111 -4.65 -11.68 -15.34
C GLU A 111 -3.69 -10.92 -16.26
N ILE A 112 -4.14 -9.87 -16.93
CA ILE A 112 -3.29 -9.07 -17.83
C ILE A 112 -2.36 -8.11 -17.07
N LEU A 113 -2.65 -7.85 -15.80
CA LEU A 113 -1.80 -7.01 -14.95
C LEU A 113 -0.88 -7.88 -14.11
N PRO A 114 0.36 -7.40 -13.81
CA PRO A 114 1.28 -8.22 -13.04
C PRO A 114 0.80 -8.44 -11.61
N PRO A 115 1.12 -9.60 -11.02
CA PRO A 115 0.75 -9.86 -9.63
C PRO A 115 1.50 -8.93 -8.68
N LEU A 116 0.86 -8.57 -7.58
CA LEU A 116 1.41 -7.71 -6.56
C LEU A 116 1.64 -8.51 -5.27
N PRO A 117 2.63 -8.11 -4.45
CA PRO A 117 2.97 -8.88 -3.24
C PRO A 117 1.92 -8.73 -2.15
N VAL A 118 1.93 -9.67 -1.22
CA VAL A 118 1.29 -9.51 0.09
C VAL A 118 2.22 -8.69 0.97
N VAL A 119 1.66 -7.77 1.75
CA VAL A 119 2.42 -7.00 2.73
C VAL A 119 1.84 -7.20 4.13
N ALA A 120 2.68 -7.02 5.13
CA ALA A 120 2.26 -6.95 6.52
C ALA A 120 2.16 -5.47 6.92
N VAL A 121 1.06 -5.10 7.54
CA VAL A 121 0.87 -3.78 8.15
C VAL A 121 1.21 -3.93 9.62
N VAL A 122 2.19 -3.18 10.09
CA VAL A 122 2.76 -3.34 11.44
C VAL A 122 2.82 -2.01 12.17
N LEU A 123 2.77 -2.10 13.50
CA LEU A 123 3.00 -0.98 14.39
C LEU A 123 4.47 -1.03 14.81
N VAL A 124 5.22 0.02 14.52
CA VAL A 124 6.61 0.19 14.94
C VAL A 124 6.66 1.28 15.99
N ILE A 125 7.35 1.00 17.11
CA ILE A 125 7.46 1.95 18.21
C ILE A 125 8.86 2.53 18.27
N SER A 126 8.97 3.74 18.85
CA SER A 126 10.24 4.39 19.08
C SER A 126 11.06 3.64 20.14
N ALA A 127 12.38 3.57 19.93
CA ALA A 127 13.32 2.98 20.89
C ALA A 127 13.64 3.91 22.07
N LYS A 128 12.98 5.08 22.17
CA LYS A 128 13.22 6.05 23.25
C LYS A 128 12.82 5.48 24.61
N ALA A 129 13.66 5.73 25.63
CA ALA A 129 13.43 5.29 27.01
C ALA A 129 12.17 5.88 27.64
N TYR A 130 11.72 7.04 27.16
CA TYR A 130 10.58 7.78 27.72
C TYR A 130 9.36 7.83 26.79
N SER A 131 9.31 6.92 25.80
CA SER A 131 8.14 6.86 24.93
C SER A 131 6.91 6.44 25.72
N PRO A 132 5.75 7.10 25.52
CA PRO A 132 4.49 6.67 26.14
C PRO A 132 4.01 5.32 25.63
N ILE A 133 4.52 4.87 24.49
CA ILE A 133 4.16 3.58 23.89
C ILE A 133 5.32 2.62 24.09
N ASN A 134 5.16 1.69 25.03
CA ASN A 134 6.10 0.61 25.28
C ASN A 134 5.68 -0.67 24.54
N ALA A 135 6.50 -1.72 24.66
CA ALA A 135 6.24 -2.99 23.98
C ALA A 135 4.90 -3.64 24.42
N GLU A 136 4.53 -3.55 25.71
CA GLU A 136 3.28 -4.10 26.21
C GLU A 136 2.07 -3.40 25.62
N LEU A 137 2.11 -2.06 25.59
CA LEU A 137 1.02 -1.26 25.01
C LEU A 137 0.92 -1.51 23.50
N ALA A 138 2.05 -1.62 22.81
CA ALA A 138 2.07 -1.93 21.37
C ALA A 138 1.43 -3.29 21.08
N LYS A 139 1.73 -4.31 21.88
CA LYS A 139 1.11 -5.63 21.76
C LYS A 139 -0.40 -5.56 22.00
N HIS A 140 -0.81 -4.79 23.01
CA HIS A 140 -2.23 -4.61 23.29
C HIS A 140 -2.97 -3.93 22.15
N ILE A 141 -2.38 -2.88 21.57
CA ILE A 141 -2.93 -2.17 20.42
C ILE A 141 -3.08 -3.13 19.23
N ALA A 142 -2.05 -3.92 18.96
CA ALA A 142 -2.06 -4.88 17.84
C ALA A 142 -3.16 -5.93 18.03
N ARG A 143 -3.33 -6.48 19.22
CA ARG A 143 -4.38 -7.45 19.52
C ARG A 143 -5.78 -6.85 19.39
N ALA A 144 -5.96 -5.62 19.89
CA ALA A 144 -7.23 -4.93 19.78
C ALA A 144 -7.58 -4.65 18.31
N TYR A 145 -6.61 -4.26 17.51
CA TYR A 145 -6.78 -4.02 16.08
C TYR A 145 -7.18 -5.30 15.33
N GLN A 146 -6.49 -6.41 15.61
CA GLN A 146 -6.80 -7.71 15.00
C GLN A 146 -8.22 -8.16 15.39
N GLY A 147 -8.61 -7.98 16.65
CA GLY A 147 -9.97 -8.30 17.09
C GLY A 147 -11.05 -7.44 16.41
N TYR A 148 -10.72 -6.20 16.09
CA TYR A 148 -11.63 -5.33 15.36
C TYR A 148 -11.88 -5.80 13.92
N LEU A 149 -10.86 -6.42 13.28
CA LEU A 149 -10.97 -6.93 11.91
C LEU A 149 -11.80 -8.23 11.82
N GLU A 150 -11.94 -8.96 12.93
CA GLU A 150 -12.77 -10.17 13.00
C GLU A 150 -14.25 -9.79 13.15
#